data_93f2e486851a9f93d281c096cb66c765
#
_entry.id   93f2e486851a9f93d281c096cb66c765
#
_cell.length_a   1.000
_cell.length_b   1.000
_cell.length_c   1.000
_cell.angle_alpha   90.00
_cell.angle_beta   90.00
_cell.angle_gamma   90.00
#
_symmetry.space_group_name_H-M   'P 1'
#
loop_
_entity.id
_entity.type
_entity.pdbx_description
1 polymer ?
#
loop_
_entity_poly.entity_id
_entity_poly.type
_entity_poly.pdbx_seq_one_letter_code
_entity_poly.pdbx_strand_id
1 'polypeptide(L)'
;GMGGSILGAEAIYSFLKKKIKKKFFFIDNLNECKIINVKKNINLSKTLFIIISKSGNTLETLTNYILFKNKKINSKNMIIITENKNNILNNYAKKNNILKINHKDYIGGRYSVLSEVGLLPAYLMGLKTKKIRKNILDYLSTNKKKVLVDSVSKLSQIYLSKKFNSIVFFNYCPKIEKFLYWCQQLIAESLGKNKKGLMPIISSAPKDQHSLLQLYLDGPR
;
A
#
# COMPACT_ATOMS: atom_id res chain seq x y z
N GLY A 1 -8.14 3.56 3.70
CA GLY A 1 -7.93 3.35 2.26
C GLY A 1 -7.81 1.89 1.90
N MET A 2 -7.86 1.57 0.60
CA MET A 2 -7.83 0.17 0.13
C MET A 2 -6.69 -0.01 -0.87
N GLY A 3 -6.09 -1.22 -0.90
CA GLY A 3 -5.06 -1.56 -1.87
C GLY A 3 -3.93 -0.53 -1.94
N GLY A 4 -3.64 -0.02 -3.14
CA GLY A 4 -2.56 0.97 -3.35
C GLY A 4 -2.68 2.27 -2.55
N SER A 5 -3.87 2.61 -2.08
CA SER A 5 -4.07 3.79 -1.23
C SER A 5 -3.55 3.62 0.20
N ILE A 6 -3.19 2.40 0.62
CA ILE A 6 -2.76 2.13 2.00
C ILE A 6 -1.50 1.25 2.08
N LEU A 7 -1.36 0.25 1.22
CA LEU A 7 -0.27 -0.75 1.30
C LEU A 7 1.13 -0.12 1.31
N GLY A 8 1.36 0.91 0.51
CA GLY A 8 2.65 1.60 0.48
C GLY A 8 2.97 2.31 1.80
N ALA A 9 1.99 2.98 2.40
CA ALA A 9 2.15 3.64 3.70
C ALA A 9 2.37 2.63 4.83
N GLU A 10 1.66 1.50 4.81
CA GLU A 10 1.88 0.39 5.76
C GLU A 10 3.26 -0.23 5.62
N ALA A 11 3.75 -0.42 4.39
CA ALA A 11 5.09 -0.92 4.12
C ALA A 11 6.16 0.00 4.73
N ILE A 12 6.06 1.30 4.50
CA ILE A 12 6.97 2.31 5.08
C ILE A 12 6.90 2.27 6.61
N TYR A 13 5.69 2.24 7.18
CA TYR A 13 5.49 2.20 8.62
C TYR A 13 6.10 0.94 9.26
N SER A 14 5.80 -0.23 8.71
CA SER A 14 6.29 -1.51 9.25
C SER A 14 7.81 -1.60 9.21
N PHE A 15 8.41 -1.24 8.08
CA PHE A 15 9.86 -1.29 7.90
C PHE A 15 10.62 -0.30 8.79
N LEU A 16 10.08 0.92 8.95
CA LEU A 16 10.73 2.00 9.69
C LEU A 16 10.15 2.23 11.08
N LYS A 17 9.33 1.33 11.59
CA LYS A 17 8.57 1.48 12.86
C LYS A 17 9.44 1.93 14.04
N LYS A 18 10.66 1.41 14.17
CA LYS A 18 11.60 1.79 15.26
C LYS A 18 11.96 3.29 15.25
N LYS A 19 11.83 3.98 14.10
CA LYS A 19 12.10 5.41 13.96
C LYS A 19 10.88 6.29 14.15
N ILE A 20 9.69 5.69 14.28
CA ILE A 20 8.42 6.39 14.33
C ILE A 20 7.91 6.43 15.76
N LYS A 21 7.80 7.65 16.32
CA LYS A 21 7.33 7.86 17.71
C LYS A 21 5.80 7.91 17.82
N LYS A 22 5.11 8.36 16.76
CA LYS A 22 3.65 8.51 16.75
C LYS A 22 2.96 7.17 16.49
N LYS A 23 1.77 6.99 17.05
CA LYS A 23 0.93 5.82 16.76
C LYS A 23 0.19 6.03 15.45
N PHE A 24 0.19 5.01 14.60
CA PHE A 24 -0.56 4.94 13.36
C PHE A 24 -1.46 3.72 13.37
N PHE A 25 -2.68 3.89 12.88
CA PHE A 25 -3.64 2.81 12.69
C PHE A 25 -4.03 2.81 11.22
N PHE A 26 -3.99 1.65 10.59
CA PHE A 26 -4.32 1.47 9.19
C PHE A 26 -5.62 0.68 9.09
N ILE A 27 -6.61 1.24 8.42
CA ILE A 27 -7.89 0.59 8.16
C ILE A 27 -7.90 0.22 6.68
N ASP A 28 -7.57 -1.03 6.41
CA ASP A 28 -7.28 -1.62 5.10
C ASP A 28 -8.34 -2.65 4.66
N ASN A 29 -9.34 -2.88 5.49
CA ASN A 29 -10.43 -3.80 5.20
C ASN A 29 -11.67 -3.45 6.04
N LEU A 30 -12.81 -4.03 5.69
CA LEU A 30 -14.02 -4.04 6.51
C LEU A 30 -13.87 -5.11 7.61
N ASN A 31 -13.31 -4.70 8.74
CA ASN A 31 -13.07 -5.58 9.89
C ASN A 31 -13.60 -4.91 11.16
N GLU A 32 -14.73 -5.41 11.63
CA GLU A 32 -15.44 -4.86 12.79
C GLU A 32 -14.55 -4.86 14.05
N CYS A 33 -13.92 -5.98 14.36
CA CYS A 33 -13.07 -6.10 15.55
C CYS A 33 -11.92 -5.10 15.51
N LYS A 34 -11.28 -4.90 14.36
CA LYS A 34 -10.23 -3.93 14.16
C LYS A 34 -10.74 -2.50 14.36
N ILE A 35 -11.90 -2.18 13.80
CA ILE A 35 -12.53 -0.85 13.92
C ILE A 35 -12.88 -0.54 15.36
N ILE A 36 -13.53 -1.46 16.07
CA ILE A 36 -13.87 -1.32 17.49
C ILE A 36 -12.61 -1.12 18.34
N ASN A 37 -11.59 -1.95 18.12
CA ASN A 37 -10.33 -1.84 18.84
C ASN A 37 -9.66 -0.47 18.60
N VAL A 38 -9.61 -0.01 17.36
CA VAL A 38 -9.04 1.31 17.06
C VAL A 38 -9.83 2.41 17.75
N LYS A 39 -11.17 2.38 17.68
CA LYS A 39 -12.02 3.38 18.35
C LYS A 39 -11.80 3.45 19.87
N LYS A 40 -11.61 2.31 20.52
CA LYS A 40 -11.30 2.25 21.96
C LYS A 40 -9.94 2.83 22.32
N ASN A 41 -8.98 2.77 21.39
CA ASN A 41 -7.58 3.15 21.63
C ASN A 41 -7.19 4.54 21.12
N ILE A 42 -8.13 5.31 20.57
CA ILE A 42 -7.86 6.66 20.08
C ILE A 42 -8.74 7.71 20.74
N ASN A 43 -8.21 8.92 20.86
CA ASN A 43 -9.00 10.10 21.14
C ASN A 43 -9.36 10.77 19.80
N LEU A 44 -10.65 10.74 19.43
CA LEU A 44 -11.10 11.23 18.12
C LEU A 44 -10.75 12.69 17.85
N SER A 45 -10.79 13.56 18.85
CA SER A 45 -10.47 14.98 18.68
C SER A 45 -8.96 15.25 18.56
N LYS A 46 -8.12 14.32 19.05
CA LYS A 46 -6.65 14.41 18.98
C LYS A 46 -6.05 13.51 17.88
N THR A 47 -6.88 12.87 17.08
CA THR A 47 -6.46 11.97 16.00
C THR A 47 -6.66 12.64 14.66
N LEU A 48 -5.64 12.62 13.80
CA LEU A 48 -5.74 13.02 12.41
C LEU A 48 -6.21 11.84 11.57
N PHE A 49 -7.29 12.04 10.83
CA PHE A 49 -7.85 11.06 9.90
C PHE A 49 -7.39 11.37 8.48
N ILE A 50 -6.78 10.41 7.81
CA ILE A 50 -6.36 10.54 6.42
C ILE A 50 -7.18 9.54 5.60
N ILE A 51 -8.05 10.05 4.74
CA ILE A 51 -8.91 9.25 3.88
C ILE A 51 -8.34 9.29 2.48
N ILE A 52 -7.98 8.13 1.95
CA ILE A 52 -7.30 8.01 0.66
C ILE A 52 -8.10 7.08 -0.25
N SER A 53 -8.56 7.63 -1.37
CA SER A 53 -9.13 6.86 -2.48
C SER A 53 -8.91 7.62 -3.78
N LYS A 54 -8.21 7.01 -4.73
CA LYS A 54 -7.95 7.64 -6.04
C LYS A 54 -9.26 8.02 -6.72
N SER A 55 -10.18 7.07 -6.90
CA SER A 55 -11.50 7.31 -7.53
C SER A 55 -12.42 8.18 -6.69
N GLY A 56 -12.19 8.26 -5.38
CA GLY A 56 -13.06 8.93 -4.42
C GLY A 56 -14.42 8.25 -4.19
N ASN A 57 -14.63 7.07 -4.81
CA ASN A 57 -15.89 6.32 -4.77
C ASN A 57 -15.72 4.89 -4.26
N THR A 58 -14.54 4.52 -3.75
CA THR A 58 -14.27 3.17 -3.22
C THR A 58 -15.19 2.89 -2.04
N LEU A 59 -16.10 1.93 -2.20
CA LEU A 59 -17.16 1.63 -1.26
C LEU A 59 -16.63 1.33 0.16
N GLU A 60 -15.61 0.47 0.25
CA GLU A 60 -15.02 0.07 1.53
C GLU A 60 -14.35 1.26 2.25
N THR A 61 -13.72 2.16 1.50
CA THR A 61 -13.14 3.38 2.08
C THR A 61 -14.22 4.30 2.63
N LEU A 62 -15.31 4.47 1.89
CA LEU A 62 -16.46 5.27 2.31
C LEU A 62 -17.16 4.65 3.52
N THR A 63 -17.37 3.34 3.50
CA THR A 63 -17.98 2.59 4.63
C THR A 63 -17.11 2.72 5.89
N ASN A 64 -15.80 2.50 5.78
CA ASN A 64 -14.89 2.69 6.90
C ASN A 64 -14.94 4.12 7.45
N TYR A 65 -15.00 5.12 6.57
CA TYR A 65 -15.18 6.51 7.01
C TYR A 65 -16.49 6.71 7.77
N ILE A 66 -17.62 6.21 7.24
CA ILE A 66 -18.95 6.32 7.88
C ILE A 66 -18.93 5.67 9.26
N LEU A 67 -18.30 4.50 9.40
CA LEU A 67 -18.17 3.80 10.68
C LEU A 67 -17.39 4.62 11.73
N PHE A 68 -16.43 5.46 11.30
CA PHE A 68 -15.72 6.37 12.19
C PHE A 68 -16.41 7.73 12.36
N LYS A 69 -17.43 8.07 11.54
CA LYS A 69 -18.07 9.39 11.54
C LYS A 69 -18.57 9.78 12.93
N ASN A 70 -18.14 10.94 13.40
CA ASN A 70 -18.48 11.50 14.70
C ASN A 70 -18.34 13.03 14.64
N LYS A 71 -19.09 13.78 15.47
CA LYS A 71 -19.01 15.26 15.56
C LYS A 71 -17.58 15.76 15.90
N LYS A 72 -16.75 14.95 16.56
CA LYS A 72 -15.34 15.27 16.86
C LYS A 72 -14.41 15.13 15.68
N ILE A 73 -14.86 14.59 14.54
CA ILE A 73 -14.10 14.46 13.29
C ILE A 73 -14.64 15.51 12.31
N ASN A 74 -13.83 16.49 11.99
CA ASN A 74 -14.21 17.64 11.17
C ASN A 74 -13.02 18.14 10.32
N SER A 75 -13.15 19.28 9.68
CA SER A 75 -12.12 19.84 8.81
C SER A 75 -10.76 20.09 9.49
N LYS A 76 -10.71 20.23 10.82
CA LYS A 76 -9.47 20.50 11.56
C LYS A 76 -8.60 19.25 11.75
N ASN A 77 -9.20 18.06 11.70
CA ASN A 77 -8.50 16.80 11.96
C ASN A 77 -8.73 15.74 10.87
N MET A 78 -9.04 16.18 9.65
CA MET A 78 -9.22 15.31 8.49
C MET A 78 -8.45 15.82 7.27
N ILE A 79 -7.86 14.90 6.53
CA ILE A 79 -7.26 15.13 5.21
C ILE A 79 -7.84 14.10 4.25
N ILE A 80 -8.20 14.54 3.04
CA ILE A 80 -8.68 13.67 1.98
C ILE A 80 -7.68 13.70 0.82
N ILE A 81 -7.30 12.53 0.33
CA ILE A 81 -6.49 12.39 -0.89
C ILE A 81 -7.34 11.68 -1.95
N THR A 82 -7.67 12.40 -3.02
CA THR A 82 -8.50 11.89 -4.12
C THR A 82 -8.22 12.66 -5.42
N GLU A 83 -8.61 12.12 -6.57
CA GLU A 83 -8.52 12.86 -7.84
C GLU A 83 -9.40 14.11 -7.83
N ASN A 84 -8.98 15.11 -8.59
CA ASN A 84 -9.75 16.34 -8.77
C ASN A 84 -10.86 16.15 -9.83
N LYS A 85 -11.71 15.15 -9.62
CA LYS A 85 -12.86 14.83 -10.47
C LYS A 85 -14.15 14.92 -9.65
N ASN A 86 -15.29 14.89 -10.31
CA ASN A 86 -16.57 14.78 -9.64
C ASN A 86 -16.70 13.37 -9.03
N ASN A 87 -16.46 13.27 -7.73
CA ASN A 87 -16.59 12.04 -6.94
C ASN A 87 -17.01 12.36 -5.50
N ILE A 88 -17.45 11.34 -4.78
CA ILE A 88 -18.04 11.49 -3.44
C ILE A 88 -17.06 12.17 -2.46
N LEU A 89 -15.81 11.71 -2.39
CA LEU A 89 -14.82 12.29 -1.47
C LEU A 89 -14.45 13.74 -1.84
N ASN A 90 -14.32 14.05 -3.13
CA ASN A 90 -14.02 15.41 -3.58
C ASN A 90 -15.15 16.38 -3.23
N ASN A 91 -16.41 15.97 -3.49
CA ASN A 91 -17.60 16.78 -3.16
C ASN A 91 -17.75 16.95 -1.65
N TYR A 92 -17.51 15.88 -0.91
CA TYR A 92 -17.53 15.90 0.55
C TYR A 92 -16.48 16.85 1.13
N ALA A 93 -15.25 16.82 0.60
CA ALA A 93 -14.17 17.70 1.03
C ALA A 93 -14.53 19.16 0.78
N LYS A 94 -15.06 19.51 -0.41
CA LYS A 94 -15.50 20.86 -0.76
C LYS A 94 -16.62 21.36 0.17
N LYS A 95 -17.68 20.53 0.33
CA LYS A 95 -18.85 20.90 1.15
C LYS A 95 -18.49 21.18 2.61
N ASN A 96 -17.50 20.48 3.16
CA ASN A 96 -17.14 20.56 4.57
C ASN A 96 -15.82 21.32 4.83
N ASN A 97 -15.27 22.02 3.84
CA ASN A 97 -13.99 22.75 3.93
C ASN A 97 -12.84 21.88 4.49
N ILE A 98 -12.76 20.62 4.05
CA ILE A 98 -11.71 19.67 4.47
C ILE A 98 -10.50 19.85 3.56
N LEU A 99 -9.30 19.84 4.16
CA LEU A 99 -8.06 19.85 3.40
C LEU A 99 -8.01 18.67 2.43
N LYS A 100 -8.03 19.01 1.14
CA LYS A 100 -7.93 18.02 0.06
C LYS A 100 -6.57 18.14 -0.63
N ILE A 101 -5.95 16.97 -0.84
CA ILE A 101 -4.74 16.83 -1.64
C ILE A 101 -5.10 16.06 -2.91
N ASN A 102 -4.65 16.56 -4.04
CA ASN A 102 -4.97 15.97 -5.32
C ASN A 102 -4.13 14.70 -5.57
N HIS A 103 -4.78 13.56 -5.74
CA HIS A 103 -4.16 12.37 -6.28
C HIS A 103 -3.97 12.54 -7.79
N LYS A 104 -2.73 12.43 -8.26
CA LYS A 104 -2.43 12.58 -9.69
C LYS A 104 -3.09 11.48 -10.52
N ASP A 105 -3.80 11.85 -11.56
CA ASP A 105 -4.57 10.94 -12.42
C ASP A 105 -3.69 9.97 -13.20
N TYR A 106 -2.50 10.41 -13.62
CA TYR A 106 -1.50 9.60 -14.33
C TYR A 106 -0.74 8.61 -13.42
N ILE A 107 -0.93 8.65 -12.09
CA ILE A 107 -0.33 7.69 -11.17
C ILE A 107 -1.37 6.62 -10.83
N GLY A 108 -1.13 5.38 -11.23
CA GLY A 108 -1.96 4.25 -10.82
C GLY A 108 -1.90 4.02 -9.30
N GLY A 109 -3.01 3.55 -8.69
CA GLY A 109 -3.10 3.37 -7.24
C GLY A 109 -1.94 2.55 -6.66
N ARG A 110 -1.62 1.40 -7.26
CA ARG A 110 -0.52 0.52 -6.83
C ARG A 110 0.88 1.14 -6.95
N TYR A 111 1.04 2.20 -7.77
CA TYR A 111 2.32 2.91 -7.96
C TYR A 111 2.44 4.16 -7.08
N SER A 112 1.44 4.48 -6.26
CA SER A 112 1.32 5.78 -5.60
C SER A 112 2.13 5.93 -4.31
N VAL A 113 2.88 4.91 -3.88
CA VAL A 113 3.67 4.96 -2.63
C VAL A 113 4.68 6.11 -2.59
N LEU A 114 5.24 6.49 -3.73
CA LEU A 114 6.22 7.60 -3.84
C LEU A 114 5.58 8.94 -4.24
N SER A 115 4.26 9.00 -4.27
CA SER A 115 3.47 10.23 -4.41
C SER A 115 2.96 10.71 -3.05
N GLU A 116 2.06 11.69 -3.05
CA GLU A 116 1.38 12.21 -1.86
C GLU A 116 0.70 11.11 -1.02
N VAL A 117 0.27 10.01 -1.65
CA VAL A 117 -0.42 8.88 -1.00
C VAL A 117 0.46 8.19 0.04
N GLY A 118 1.72 7.93 -0.27
CA GLY A 118 2.65 7.32 0.69
C GLY A 118 3.53 8.34 1.39
N LEU A 119 3.90 9.45 0.73
CA LEU A 119 4.82 10.45 1.30
C LEU A 119 4.17 11.35 2.34
N LEU A 120 2.86 11.66 2.25
CA LEU A 120 2.20 12.42 3.31
C LEU A 120 2.15 11.62 4.63
N PRO A 121 1.68 10.35 4.66
CA PRO A 121 1.81 9.52 5.85
C PRO A 121 3.25 9.43 6.36
N ALA A 122 4.23 9.23 5.48
CA ALA A 122 5.64 9.16 5.85
C ALA A 122 6.15 10.46 6.51
N TYR A 123 5.76 11.61 5.99
CA TYR A 123 6.05 12.91 6.59
C TYR A 123 5.44 13.04 7.99
N LEU A 124 4.18 12.67 8.14
CA LEU A 124 3.47 12.68 9.42
C LEU A 124 4.07 11.69 10.45
N MET A 125 4.69 10.61 9.98
CA MET A 125 5.50 9.68 10.78
C MET A 125 6.81 10.33 11.28
N GLY A 126 7.16 11.52 10.81
CA GLY A 126 8.43 12.20 11.13
C GLY A 126 9.61 11.72 10.29
N LEU A 127 9.35 11.05 9.16
CA LEU A 127 10.40 10.56 8.27
C LEU A 127 10.83 11.66 7.28
N LYS A 128 12.11 11.66 6.93
CA LYS A 128 12.67 12.55 5.90
C LYS A 128 12.30 12.03 4.51
N THR A 129 11.19 12.53 3.94
CA THR A 129 10.65 12.07 2.64
C THR A 129 11.65 12.17 1.49
N LYS A 130 12.52 13.20 1.48
CA LYS A 130 13.62 13.31 0.52
C LYS A 130 14.56 12.09 0.56
N LYS A 131 14.79 11.50 1.75
CA LYS A 131 15.64 10.28 1.88
C LYS A 131 14.97 9.04 1.30
N ILE A 132 13.64 8.96 1.35
CA ILE A 132 12.88 7.84 0.77
C ILE A 132 13.03 7.83 -0.76
N ARG A 133 13.15 9.01 -1.38
CA ARG A 133 13.29 9.17 -2.85
C ARG A 133 14.72 9.32 -3.34
N LYS A 134 15.71 9.42 -2.43
CA LYS A 134 17.07 9.91 -2.75
C LYS A 134 17.73 9.21 -3.92
N ASN A 135 17.66 7.91 -4.03
CA ASN A 135 18.47 7.16 -5.00
C ASN A 135 17.63 6.55 -6.14
N ILE A 136 16.39 6.98 -6.31
CA ILE A 136 15.50 6.39 -7.33
C ILE A 136 16.04 6.63 -8.74
N LEU A 137 16.52 7.83 -9.01
CA LEU A 137 17.08 8.18 -10.33
C LEU A 137 18.33 7.37 -10.69
N ASP A 138 19.11 6.96 -9.69
CA ASP A 138 20.30 6.15 -9.92
C ASP A 138 19.97 4.81 -10.61
N TYR A 139 18.82 4.21 -10.27
CA TYR A 139 18.35 2.98 -10.90
C TYR A 139 17.81 3.18 -12.33
N LEU A 140 17.61 4.42 -12.75
CA LEU A 140 17.11 4.75 -14.09
C LEU A 140 18.20 5.27 -15.03
N SER A 141 19.30 5.80 -14.51
CA SER A 141 20.27 6.57 -15.29
C SER A 141 21.74 6.12 -15.15
N THR A 142 22.05 5.18 -14.24
CA THR A 142 23.42 4.74 -13.96
C THR A 142 23.61 3.25 -14.22
N ASN A 143 24.82 2.72 -13.88
CA ASN A 143 25.14 1.28 -13.93
C ASN A 143 24.14 0.42 -13.14
N LYS A 144 23.42 0.97 -12.14
CA LYS A 144 22.35 0.27 -11.43
C LYS A 144 21.14 -0.06 -12.34
N LYS A 145 20.95 0.72 -13.41
CA LYS A 145 19.95 0.40 -14.45
C LYS A 145 20.21 -0.96 -15.09
N LYS A 146 21.49 -1.31 -15.33
CA LYS A 146 21.86 -2.61 -15.90
C LYS A 146 21.36 -3.75 -15.02
N VAL A 147 21.62 -3.68 -13.69
CA VAL A 147 21.14 -4.71 -12.73
C VAL A 147 19.63 -4.85 -12.77
N LEU A 148 18.90 -3.73 -12.85
CA LEU A 148 17.45 -3.75 -12.95
C LEU A 148 16.99 -4.41 -14.25
N VAL A 149 17.56 -4.03 -15.39
CA VAL A 149 17.24 -4.58 -16.72
C VAL A 149 17.54 -6.08 -16.76
N ASP A 150 18.72 -6.51 -16.29
CA ASP A 150 19.13 -7.92 -16.26
C ASP A 150 18.16 -8.76 -15.38
N SER A 151 17.75 -8.22 -14.22
CA SER A 151 16.80 -8.89 -13.34
C SER A 151 15.43 -9.04 -14.00
N VAL A 152 14.93 -7.97 -14.61
CA VAL A 152 13.63 -8.00 -15.33
C VAL A 152 13.72 -8.95 -16.52
N SER A 153 14.82 -8.94 -17.28
CA SER A 153 15.00 -9.84 -18.43
C SER A 153 14.95 -11.31 -18.01
N LYS A 154 15.69 -11.68 -16.95
CA LYS A 154 15.69 -13.06 -16.42
C LYS A 154 14.30 -13.49 -15.95
N LEU A 155 13.62 -12.64 -15.17
CA LEU A 155 12.26 -12.93 -14.72
C LEU A 155 11.27 -13.04 -15.89
N SER A 156 11.44 -12.21 -16.94
CA SER A 156 10.61 -12.29 -18.15
C SER A 156 10.86 -13.60 -18.91
N GLN A 157 12.12 -14.07 -19.01
CA GLN A 157 12.42 -15.37 -19.63
C GLN A 157 11.79 -16.53 -18.87
N ILE A 158 11.86 -16.50 -17.53
CA ILE A 158 11.19 -17.51 -16.67
C ILE A 158 9.68 -17.49 -16.94
N TYR A 159 9.08 -16.32 -16.94
CA TYR A 159 7.64 -16.16 -17.20
C TYR A 159 7.25 -16.64 -18.59
N LEU A 160 8.02 -16.28 -19.62
CA LEU A 160 7.75 -16.66 -21.01
C LEU A 160 7.96 -18.15 -21.27
N SER A 161 8.75 -18.85 -20.46
CA SER A 161 8.93 -20.31 -20.55
C SER A 161 7.64 -21.10 -20.31
N LYS A 162 6.62 -20.47 -19.70
CA LYS A 162 5.32 -21.07 -19.29
C LYS A 162 5.46 -22.28 -18.37
N LYS A 163 6.64 -22.53 -17.81
CA LYS A 163 6.89 -23.62 -16.87
C LYS A 163 6.41 -23.31 -15.45
N PHE A 164 6.19 -22.02 -15.16
CA PHE A 164 5.79 -21.54 -13.84
C PHE A 164 4.58 -20.64 -13.93
N ASN A 165 3.65 -20.80 -13.02
CA ASN A 165 2.43 -19.99 -12.91
C ASN A 165 2.39 -19.13 -11.63
N SER A 166 3.36 -19.31 -10.75
CA SER A 166 3.41 -18.61 -9.47
C SER A 166 4.83 -18.10 -9.15
N ILE A 167 4.90 -17.11 -8.28
CA ILE A 167 6.11 -16.59 -7.68
C ILE A 167 5.93 -16.55 -6.16
N VAL A 168 6.83 -17.20 -5.42
CA VAL A 168 6.77 -17.27 -3.96
C VAL A 168 7.79 -16.32 -3.36
N PHE A 169 7.31 -15.38 -2.55
CA PHE A 169 8.13 -14.56 -1.67
C PHE A 169 8.32 -15.27 -0.33
N PHE A 170 9.45 -15.97 -0.19
CA PHE A 170 9.77 -16.71 1.03
C PHE A 170 10.42 -15.77 2.05
N ASN A 171 9.62 -15.23 2.98
CA ASN A 171 9.98 -14.10 3.81
C ASN A 171 10.59 -14.50 5.16
N TYR A 172 11.88 -14.29 5.34
CA TYR A 172 12.60 -14.45 6.62
C TYR A 172 12.67 -13.18 7.46
N CYS A 173 12.14 -12.06 6.96
CA CYS A 173 12.21 -10.76 7.64
C CYS A 173 10.81 -10.19 7.92
N PRO A 174 10.23 -10.37 9.11
CA PRO A 174 8.87 -9.90 9.41
C PRO A 174 8.65 -8.41 9.14
N LYS A 175 9.70 -7.58 9.20
CA LYS A 175 9.58 -6.14 8.97
C LYS A 175 9.21 -5.77 7.53
N ILE A 176 9.49 -6.64 6.55
CA ILE A 176 9.17 -6.39 5.14
C ILE A 176 7.86 -7.06 4.70
N GLU A 177 7.15 -7.73 5.58
CA GLU A 177 5.91 -8.41 5.23
C GLU A 177 4.90 -7.47 4.54
N LYS A 178 4.68 -6.27 5.09
CA LYS A 178 3.79 -5.28 4.48
C LYS A 178 4.31 -4.75 3.13
N PHE A 179 5.61 -4.72 2.93
CA PHE A 179 6.21 -4.43 1.64
C PHE A 179 5.91 -5.54 0.62
N LEU A 180 5.93 -6.80 1.05
CA LEU A 180 5.60 -7.93 0.18
C LEU A 180 4.11 -7.92 -0.24
N TYR A 181 3.18 -7.50 0.62
CA TYR A 181 1.78 -7.29 0.20
C TYR A 181 1.65 -6.22 -0.88
N TRP A 182 2.45 -5.15 -0.80
CA TRP A 182 2.50 -4.18 -1.89
C TRP A 182 3.10 -4.77 -3.18
N CYS A 183 4.19 -5.55 -3.09
CA CYS A 183 4.75 -6.27 -4.24
C CYS A 183 3.74 -7.25 -4.84
N GLN A 184 2.99 -7.95 -4.01
CA GLN A 184 1.91 -8.85 -4.41
C GLN A 184 0.87 -8.12 -5.28
N GLN A 185 0.40 -6.97 -4.83
CA GLN A 185 -0.51 -6.14 -5.63
C GLN A 185 0.13 -5.67 -6.93
N LEU A 186 1.39 -5.21 -6.89
CA LEU A 186 2.10 -4.77 -8.09
C LEU A 186 2.15 -5.86 -9.17
N ILE A 187 2.47 -7.09 -8.80
CA ILE A 187 2.56 -8.22 -9.71
C ILE A 187 1.17 -8.62 -10.20
N ALA A 188 0.25 -8.90 -9.27
CA ALA A 188 -1.08 -9.39 -9.59
C ALA A 188 -1.84 -8.43 -10.52
N GLU A 189 -1.92 -7.16 -10.16
CA GLU A 189 -2.69 -6.15 -10.89
C GLU A 189 -2.02 -5.69 -12.20
N SER A 190 -0.68 -5.76 -12.28
CA SER A 190 0.04 -5.36 -13.48
C SER A 190 0.10 -6.47 -14.53
N LEU A 191 0.30 -7.71 -14.12
CA LEU A 191 0.49 -8.86 -15.01
C LEU A 191 -0.80 -9.69 -15.21
N GLY A 192 -1.74 -9.66 -14.26
CA GLY A 192 -3.00 -10.41 -14.28
C GLY A 192 -4.00 -9.88 -15.29
N LYS A 193 -3.69 -9.98 -16.58
CA LYS A 193 -4.51 -9.49 -17.71
C LYS A 193 -4.52 -10.50 -18.83
N ASN A 194 -5.65 -10.55 -19.57
CA ASN A 194 -5.78 -11.41 -20.74
C ASN A 194 -5.40 -12.88 -20.47
N LYS A 195 -5.85 -13.43 -19.35
CA LYS A 195 -5.54 -14.80 -18.88
C LYS A 195 -4.02 -15.06 -18.69
N LYS A 196 -3.24 -14.02 -18.50
CA LYS A 196 -1.79 -14.07 -18.23
C LYS A 196 -1.49 -13.57 -16.83
N GLY A 197 -0.30 -13.85 -16.32
CA GLY A 197 0.17 -13.38 -15.01
C GLY A 197 0.85 -14.50 -14.23
N LEU A 198 1.47 -14.12 -13.14
CA LEU A 198 2.02 -15.03 -12.14
C LEU A 198 1.22 -14.82 -10.85
N MET A 199 0.89 -15.90 -10.17
CA MET A 199 0.26 -15.82 -8.84
C MET A 199 1.33 -15.47 -7.79
N PRO A 200 1.29 -14.29 -7.19
CA PRO A 200 2.24 -13.92 -6.16
C PRO A 200 1.79 -14.46 -4.81
N ILE A 201 2.60 -15.30 -4.20
CA ILE A 201 2.35 -15.93 -2.90
C ILE A 201 3.35 -15.36 -1.89
N ILE A 202 2.86 -15.00 -0.69
CA ILE A 202 3.71 -14.59 0.43
C ILE A 202 3.74 -15.72 1.44
N SER A 203 4.95 -16.18 1.76
CA SER A 203 5.19 -17.28 2.69
C SER A 203 6.11 -16.83 3.82
N SER A 204 5.74 -17.14 5.05
CA SER A 204 6.46 -16.69 6.26
C SER A 204 7.46 -17.75 6.72
N ALA A 205 8.75 -17.50 6.51
CA ALA A 205 9.81 -18.37 6.96
C ALA A 205 10.28 -18.00 8.39
N PRO A 206 10.79 -18.98 9.18
CA PRO A 206 10.96 -20.41 8.85
C PRO A 206 9.68 -21.24 8.99
N LYS A 207 8.57 -20.70 9.50
CA LYS A 207 7.33 -21.43 9.77
C LYS A 207 6.88 -22.27 8.54
N ASP A 208 6.82 -21.66 7.38
CA ASP A 208 6.29 -22.27 6.18
C ASP A 208 7.28 -23.24 5.50
N GLN A 209 8.52 -23.36 6.00
CA GLN A 209 9.42 -24.45 5.66
C GLN A 209 8.87 -25.81 6.12
N HIS A 210 8.12 -25.81 7.23
CA HIS A 210 7.55 -27.01 7.82
C HIS A 210 6.12 -27.32 7.33
N SER A 211 5.57 -26.47 6.48
CA SER A 211 4.18 -26.63 5.99
C SER A 211 4.04 -26.55 4.48
N LEU A 212 4.69 -25.61 3.82
CA LEU A 212 4.44 -25.31 2.41
C LEU A 212 5.64 -25.58 1.49
N LEU A 213 6.86 -25.70 2.04
CA LEU A 213 8.07 -25.81 1.23
C LEU A 213 8.05 -27.02 0.29
N GLN A 214 7.58 -28.17 0.78
CA GLN A 214 7.46 -29.39 -0.02
C GLN A 214 6.58 -29.16 -1.26
N LEU A 215 5.42 -28.49 -1.07
CA LEU A 215 4.51 -28.15 -2.17
C LEU A 215 5.17 -27.22 -3.19
N TYR A 216 5.97 -26.26 -2.73
CA TYR A 216 6.66 -25.32 -3.62
C TYR A 216 7.76 -25.97 -4.44
N LEU A 217 8.42 -27.01 -3.90
CA LEU A 217 9.54 -27.67 -4.56
C LEU A 217 9.09 -28.80 -5.50
N ASP A 218 8.08 -29.58 -5.08
CA ASP A 218 7.72 -30.85 -5.73
C ASP A 218 6.20 -31.01 -5.99
N GLY A 219 5.44 -29.96 -5.76
CA GLY A 219 4.00 -29.96 -6.06
C GLY A 219 3.68 -29.67 -7.53
N PRO A 220 2.39 -29.58 -7.88
CA PRO A 220 1.95 -29.28 -9.23
C PRO A 220 2.42 -27.87 -9.65
N ARG A 221 2.88 -27.77 -10.90
CA ARG A 221 3.45 -26.57 -11.51
C ARG A 221 2.45 -25.80 -12.35
#